data_ef2e70296f0dfb8f05be6debac9d0c3d
#
_entry.id   ef2e70296f0dfb8f05be6debac9d0c3d
#
_cell.length_a   1.000
_cell.length_b   1.000
_cell.length_c   1.000
_cell.angle_alpha   90.00
_cell.angle_beta   90.00
_cell.angle_gamma   90.00
#
_symmetry.space_group_name_H-M   'P 1'
#
loop_
_entity.id
_entity.type
_entity.pdbx_description
1 polymer ?
#
loop_
_entity_poly.entity_id
_entity_poly.type
_entity_poly.pdbx_seq_one_letter_code
_entity_poly.pdbx_strand_id
1 'polypeptide(L)'
;MTIIDGHHQLILPGLIEKHCHFDKSKLGVPWYPVTPAKSIVERVETEIPYLDSLELSLTERANHLIDLELPHGATAFRTHVDVEPMTDLRYFDEVQALAQTKPFAVEIVVFPQHGLLRSDSVELVDQALAKGADFIGGVDPYSLDGDYKKSLAETFRLADKHGVGVDIHLHDRHEAGTTTIKEIIRLTKEYGLQDKVFISHAFGLNDFIGEERDEVYDALAAEKIHINSSVPITPNTIPPIMELLRHGVNVHLGCDNIYDCWSPYGDGSLQEKLARLGELFNVKDQDALTQLLGLVTDGVTTLDEQGQANWPQVGAEATYLLTEAECAAAFVARQTPVEISVVKGTTLYQK
;
A
#
# COMPACT_ATOMS: atom_id res chain seq x y z
N MET A 1 -20.47 -22.98 -17.39
CA MET A 1 -19.81 -23.17 -16.10
C MET A 1 -18.39 -23.59 -16.39
N THR A 2 -17.40 -22.78 -16.02
CA THR A 2 -15.98 -23.13 -16.18
C THR A 2 -15.53 -23.87 -14.93
N ILE A 3 -14.84 -25.00 -15.11
CA ILE A 3 -14.24 -25.78 -14.03
C ILE A 3 -12.73 -25.60 -14.15
N ILE A 4 -12.09 -25.22 -13.06
CA ILE A 4 -10.63 -25.18 -12.93
C ILE A 4 -10.25 -26.36 -12.03
N ASP A 5 -9.44 -27.28 -12.54
CA ASP A 5 -8.90 -28.39 -11.77
C ASP A 5 -7.69 -27.89 -10.96
N GLY A 6 -7.80 -27.86 -9.66
CA GLY A 6 -6.71 -27.44 -8.75
C GLY A 6 -5.66 -28.52 -8.49
N HIS A 7 -5.76 -29.73 -9.06
CA HIS A 7 -4.79 -30.83 -8.90
C HIS A 7 -4.34 -31.08 -7.45
N HIS A 8 -5.26 -30.95 -6.48
CA HIS A 8 -5.02 -31.04 -5.03
C HIS A 8 -4.15 -29.91 -4.45
N GLN A 9 -3.95 -28.81 -5.18
CA GLN A 9 -3.26 -27.63 -4.67
C GLN A 9 -4.10 -26.91 -3.62
N LEU A 10 -3.41 -26.19 -2.72
CA LEU A 10 -4.06 -25.32 -1.76
C LEU A 10 -4.64 -24.10 -2.48
N ILE A 11 -5.89 -23.78 -2.15
CA ILE A 11 -6.55 -22.55 -2.60
C ILE A 11 -6.39 -21.47 -1.51
N LEU A 12 -5.94 -20.27 -1.91
CA LEU A 12 -5.78 -19.09 -1.06
C LEU A 12 -6.49 -17.87 -1.66
N PRO A 13 -6.90 -16.88 -0.84
CA PRO A 13 -7.37 -15.59 -1.37
C PRO A 13 -6.29 -14.94 -2.25
N GLY A 14 -6.70 -14.17 -3.26
CA GLY A 14 -5.79 -13.36 -4.06
C GLY A 14 -5.09 -12.31 -3.21
N LEU A 15 -3.80 -12.07 -3.45
CA LEU A 15 -3.06 -11.05 -2.73
C LEU A 15 -3.39 -9.66 -3.29
N ILE A 16 -3.38 -8.66 -2.43
CA ILE A 16 -3.69 -7.27 -2.76
C ILE A 16 -2.48 -6.40 -2.44
N GLU A 17 -1.88 -5.81 -3.46
CA GLU A 17 -0.83 -4.82 -3.30
C GLU A 17 -1.46 -3.49 -2.84
N LYS A 18 -1.25 -3.13 -1.58
CA LYS A 18 -1.88 -1.94 -0.97
C LYS A 18 -1.02 -0.68 -1.02
N HIS A 19 0.22 -0.79 -1.53
CA HIS A 19 1.10 0.36 -1.58
C HIS A 19 2.25 0.15 -2.58
N CYS A 20 2.10 0.68 -3.78
CA CYS A 20 3.13 0.72 -4.81
C CYS A 20 3.10 2.04 -5.59
N HIS A 21 4.05 2.21 -6.53
CA HIS A 21 4.22 3.42 -7.34
C HIS A 21 4.41 3.05 -8.81
N PHE A 22 3.34 3.04 -9.60
CA PHE A 22 3.39 2.68 -11.03
C PHE A 22 4.19 3.69 -11.86
N ASP A 23 4.19 4.95 -11.44
CA ASP A 23 4.87 6.05 -12.13
C ASP A 23 6.38 6.11 -11.89
N LYS A 24 6.88 5.48 -10.80
CA LYS A 24 8.28 5.64 -10.36
C LYS A 24 9.23 4.53 -10.80
N SER A 25 8.72 3.31 -11.08
CA SER A 25 9.55 2.15 -11.39
C SER A 25 10.47 2.39 -12.60
N LYS A 26 11.69 1.86 -12.52
CA LYS A 26 12.68 1.79 -13.61
C LYS A 26 12.75 0.40 -14.25
N LEU A 27 11.77 -0.47 -14.00
CA LEU A 27 11.75 -1.80 -14.59
C LEU A 27 11.68 -1.74 -16.12
N GLY A 28 12.44 -2.62 -16.76
CA GLY A 28 12.59 -2.65 -18.21
C GLY A 28 13.70 -1.76 -18.78
N VAL A 29 14.26 -0.82 -18.01
CA VAL A 29 15.45 -0.06 -18.43
C VAL A 29 16.74 -0.70 -17.90
N PRO A 30 17.92 -0.43 -18.50
CA PRO A 30 19.18 -0.93 -17.98
C PRO A 30 19.42 -0.53 -16.53
N TRP A 31 20.14 -1.38 -15.79
CA TRP A 31 20.48 -1.13 -14.40
C TRP A 31 21.11 0.23 -14.18
N TYR A 32 20.53 1.01 -13.29
CA TYR A 32 21.07 2.28 -12.82
C TYR A 32 20.87 2.40 -11.31
N PRO A 33 21.94 2.61 -10.53
CA PRO A 33 21.82 2.69 -9.06
C PRO A 33 21.06 3.94 -8.64
N VAL A 34 20.61 3.91 -7.39
CA VAL A 34 20.00 5.11 -6.77
C VAL A 34 21.07 6.20 -6.64
N THR A 35 20.81 7.37 -7.19
CA THR A 35 21.69 8.53 -7.04
C THR A 35 21.57 9.08 -5.62
N PRO A 36 22.68 9.29 -4.87
CA PRO A 36 22.61 9.91 -3.55
C PRO A 36 21.95 11.29 -3.60
N ALA A 37 21.06 11.59 -2.67
CA ALA A 37 20.48 12.91 -2.47
C ALA A 37 20.74 13.38 -1.03
N LYS A 38 20.88 14.69 -0.83
CA LYS A 38 21.17 15.28 0.49
C LYS A 38 19.92 15.44 1.34
N SER A 39 18.74 15.43 0.71
CA SER A 39 17.45 15.60 1.36
C SER A 39 16.34 14.94 0.54
N ILE A 40 15.17 14.73 1.16
CA ILE A 40 13.94 14.30 0.46
C ILE A 40 13.59 15.33 -0.63
N VAL A 41 13.69 16.62 -0.35
CA VAL A 41 13.40 17.70 -1.31
C VAL A 41 14.27 17.57 -2.56
N GLU A 42 15.60 17.42 -2.42
CA GLU A 42 16.49 17.20 -3.56
C GLU A 42 16.15 15.93 -4.34
N ARG A 43 15.75 14.87 -3.61
CA ARG A 43 15.32 13.59 -4.23
C ARG A 43 14.14 13.83 -5.16
N VAL A 44 13.05 14.39 -4.65
CA VAL A 44 11.82 14.56 -5.41
C VAL A 44 11.98 15.56 -6.56
N GLU A 45 12.78 16.62 -6.40
CA GLU A 45 13.08 17.59 -7.45
C GLU A 45 13.91 17.02 -8.62
N THR A 46 14.68 15.96 -8.38
CA THR A 46 15.51 15.32 -9.40
C THR A 46 14.85 14.07 -10.02
N GLU A 47 13.90 13.48 -9.37
CA GLU A 47 13.24 12.22 -9.77
C GLU A 47 12.45 12.38 -11.06
N ILE A 48 11.51 13.33 -11.11
CA ILE A 48 10.61 13.50 -12.26
C ILE A 48 11.39 13.78 -13.55
N PRO A 49 12.34 14.75 -13.60
CA PRO A 49 13.15 14.97 -14.80
C PRO A 49 13.96 13.73 -15.23
N TYR A 50 14.41 12.92 -14.27
CA TYR A 50 15.10 11.68 -14.58
C TYR A 50 14.15 10.64 -15.18
N LEU A 51 12.98 10.41 -14.57
CA LEU A 51 11.98 9.45 -15.06
C LEU A 51 11.49 9.84 -16.46
N ASP A 52 11.28 11.14 -16.72
CA ASP A 52 10.88 11.66 -18.03
C ASP A 52 11.98 11.49 -19.11
N SER A 53 13.23 11.34 -18.71
CA SER A 53 14.36 11.11 -19.62
C SER A 53 14.56 9.65 -20.02
N LEU A 54 13.84 8.72 -19.40
CA LEU A 54 13.98 7.29 -19.68
C LEU A 54 13.43 6.95 -21.08
N GLU A 55 14.01 5.92 -21.71
CA GLU A 55 13.61 5.46 -23.05
C GLU A 55 12.20 4.83 -23.04
N LEU A 56 11.82 4.17 -21.93
CA LEU A 56 10.49 3.58 -21.76
C LEU A 56 9.52 4.60 -21.17
N SER A 57 8.31 4.65 -21.73
CA SER A 57 7.19 5.41 -21.18
C SER A 57 6.82 4.95 -19.78
N LEU A 58 6.08 5.77 -19.04
CA LEU A 58 5.50 5.41 -17.75
C LEU A 58 4.66 4.13 -17.88
N THR A 59 3.78 4.05 -18.88
CA THR A 59 2.92 2.87 -19.13
C THR A 59 3.75 1.59 -19.34
N GLU A 60 4.85 1.63 -20.08
CA GLU A 60 5.72 0.45 -20.27
C GLU A 60 6.38 0.02 -18.96
N ARG A 61 6.92 0.97 -18.20
CA ARG A 61 7.55 0.70 -16.90
C ARG A 61 6.55 0.17 -15.87
N ALA A 62 5.34 0.74 -15.82
CA ALA A 62 4.25 0.27 -14.97
C ALA A 62 3.80 -1.15 -15.35
N ASN A 63 3.73 -1.48 -16.64
CA ASN A 63 3.44 -2.85 -17.06
C ASN A 63 4.53 -3.83 -16.61
N HIS A 64 5.81 -3.46 -16.69
CA HIS A 64 6.89 -4.30 -16.16
C HIS A 64 6.79 -4.52 -14.64
N LEU A 65 6.32 -3.52 -13.88
CA LEU A 65 6.07 -3.68 -12.45
C LEU A 65 4.91 -4.64 -12.17
N ILE A 66 3.81 -4.47 -12.88
CA ILE A 66 2.65 -5.37 -12.79
C ILE A 66 3.08 -6.80 -13.16
N ASP A 67 3.78 -6.99 -14.29
CA ASP A 67 4.24 -8.30 -14.75
C ASP A 67 5.23 -8.95 -13.78
N LEU A 68 5.97 -8.17 -12.98
CA LEU A 68 6.83 -8.67 -11.91
C LEU A 68 6.00 -9.22 -10.73
N GLU A 69 4.90 -8.55 -10.36
CA GLU A 69 4.10 -8.89 -9.18
C GLU A 69 3.06 -10.00 -9.43
N LEU A 70 2.54 -10.12 -10.67
CA LEU A 70 1.54 -11.16 -10.99
C LEU A 70 2.00 -12.59 -10.65
N PRO A 71 3.23 -13.02 -10.94
CA PRO A 71 3.74 -14.34 -10.53
C PRO A 71 3.81 -14.55 -9.02
N HIS A 72 3.84 -13.46 -8.25
CA HIS A 72 3.81 -13.48 -6.79
C HIS A 72 2.40 -13.47 -6.21
N GLY A 73 1.36 -13.47 -7.07
CA GLY A 73 -0.03 -13.62 -6.66
C GLY A 73 -0.79 -12.32 -6.42
N ALA A 74 -0.26 -11.17 -6.83
CA ALA A 74 -1.01 -9.92 -6.81
C ALA A 74 -2.23 -10.02 -7.74
N THR A 75 -3.42 -9.68 -7.23
CA THR A 75 -4.69 -9.73 -7.94
C THR A 75 -5.45 -8.41 -7.92
N ALA A 76 -4.97 -7.44 -7.19
CA ALA A 76 -5.43 -6.07 -7.15
C ALA A 76 -4.30 -5.17 -6.65
N PHE A 77 -4.34 -3.87 -7.01
CA PHE A 77 -3.29 -2.91 -6.72
C PHE A 77 -3.86 -1.61 -6.19
N ARG A 78 -3.13 -0.97 -5.26
CA ARG A 78 -3.27 0.45 -4.95
C ARG A 78 -1.94 1.14 -5.27
N THR A 79 -1.99 2.09 -6.20
CA THR A 79 -0.80 2.83 -6.64
C THR A 79 -0.90 4.31 -6.30
N HIS A 80 0.16 4.86 -5.75
CA HIS A 80 0.33 6.30 -5.57
C HIS A 80 0.91 6.88 -6.86
N VAL A 81 0.36 8.00 -7.31
CA VAL A 81 0.74 8.63 -8.59
C VAL A 81 0.95 10.12 -8.39
N ASP A 82 2.10 10.62 -8.79
CA ASP A 82 2.47 12.02 -8.61
C ASP A 82 1.53 12.96 -9.37
N VAL A 83 0.95 13.92 -8.63
CA VAL A 83 0.14 15.02 -9.17
C VAL A 83 0.59 16.32 -8.54
N GLU A 84 1.34 17.09 -9.29
CA GLU A 84 1.97 18.34 -8.87
C GLU A 84 2.41 19.18 -10.09
N PRO A 85 2.87 20.43 -9.94
CA PRO A 85 3.17 21.29 -11.08
C PRO A 85 4.20 20.73 -12.09
N MET A 86 5.09 19.83 -11.68
CA MET A 86 6.06 19.21 -12.60
C MET A 86 5.45 18.12 -13.46
N THR A 87 4.48 17.39 -12.95
CA THR A 87 3.77 16.31 -13.66
C THR A 87 2.47 16.80 -14.29
N ASP A 88 1.89 17.89 -13.76
CA ASP A 88 0.51 18.25 -14.05
C ASP A 88 -0.41 17.02 -13.82
N LEU A 89 -1.36 16.76 -14.68
CA LEU A 89 -2.21 15.56 -14.65
C LEU A 89 -1.69 14.42 -15.53
N ARG A 90 -0.59 14.60 -16.24
CA ARG A 90 -0.13 13.63 -17.26
C ARG A 90 0.19 12.25 -16.70
N TYR A 91 0.82 12.14 -15.51
CA TYR A 91 1.08 10.85 -14.88
C TYR A 91 -0.22 10.17 -14.43
N PHE A 92 -1.10 10.95 -13.82
CA PHE A 92 -2.44 10.47 -13.43
C PHE A 92 -3.24 9.97 -14.64
N ASP A 93 -3.31 10.76 -15.72
CA ASP A 93 -4.08 10.40 -16.92
C ASP A 93 -3.52 9.12 -17.57
N GLU A 94 -2.20 8.95 -17.61
CA GLU A 94 -1.55 7.77 -18.17
C GLU A 94 -1.80 6.52 -17.32
N VAL A 95 -1.66 6.61 -15.97
CA VAL A 95 -1.96 5.50 -15.06
C VAL A 95 -3.44 5.15 -15.05
N GLN A 96 -4.34 6.14 -15.08
CA GLN A 96 -5.78 5.90 -15.15
C GLN A 96 -6.16 5.16 -16.45
N ALA A 97 -5.59 5.58 -17.58
CA ALA A 97 -5.80 4.89 -18.86
C ALA A 97 -5.26 3.45 -18.81
N LEU A 98 -4.09 3.23 -18.22
CA LEU A 98 -3.53 1.89 -18.01
C LEU A 98 -4.45 1.02 -17.14
N ALA A 99 -4.90 1.55 -16.00
CA ALA A 99 -5.76 0.84 -15.05
C ALA A 99 -7.05 0.32 -15.72
N GLN A 100 -7.65 1.10 -16.61
CA GLN A 100 -8.86 0.73 -17.36
C GLN A 100 -8.64 -0.45 -18.32
N THR A 101 -7.41 -0.77 -18.69
CA THR A 101 -7.08 -1.92 -19.55
C THR A 101 -6.90 -3.23 -18.77
N LYS A 102 -6.81 -3.17 -17.44
CA LYS A 102 -6.47 -4.34 -16.62
C LYS A 102 -7.71 -5.15 -16.23
N PRO A 103 -7.60 -6.48 -16.15
CA PRO A 103 -8.71 -7.34 -15.73
C PRO A 103 -8.92 -7.38 -14.20
N PHE A 104 -8.10 -6.69 -13.45
CA PHE A 104 -8.12 -6.60 -11.99
C PHE A 104 -8.32 -5.15 -11.53
N ALA A 105 -8.64 -4.98 -10.25
CA ALA A 105 -8.82 -3.64 -9.68
C ALA A 105 -7.47 -2.92 -9.50
N VAL A 106 -7.48 -1.62 -9.84
CA VAL A 106 -6.37 -0.69 -9.55
C VAL A 106 -6.98 0.54 -8.90
N GLU A 107 -6.70 0.75 -7.63
CA GLU A 107 -7.03 1.97 -6.89
C GLU A 107 -5.91 2.99 -7.10
N ILE A 108 -6.26 4.24 -7.42
CA ILE A 108 -5.29 5.31 -7.67
C ILE A 108 -5.37 6.34 -6.54
N VAL A 109 -4.22 6.55 -5.89
CA VAL A 109 -4.02 7.61 -4.89
C VAL A 109 -3.33 8.79 -5.59
N VAL A 110 -3.99 9.94 -5.61
CA VAL A 110 -3.38 11.20 -6.09
C VAL A 110 -2.35 11.67 -5.08
N PHE A 111 -1.08 11.72 -5.47
CA PHE A 111 0.05 11.90 -4.56
C PHE A 111 0.83 13.18 -4.83
N PRO A 112 0.59 14.28 -4.07
CA PRO A 112 1.40 15.49 -4.15
C PRO A 112 2.73 15.28 -3.40
N GLN A 113 3.68 14.58 -4.01
CA GLN A 113 4.94 14.15 -3.37
C GLN A 113 5.81 15.33 -2.91
N HIS A 114 5.71 16.49 -3.55
CA HIS A 114 6.44 17.69 -3.13
C HIS A 114 5.79 18.44 -1.96
N GLY A 115 4.73 17.89 -1.37
CA GLY A 115 3.89 18.51 -0.35
C GLY A 115 2.72 19.26 -0.96
N LEU A 116 1.51 19.04 -0.45
CA LEU A 116 0.27 19.62 -0.97
C LEU A 116 0.29 21.15 -0.99
N LEU A 117 0.73 21.75 0.13
CA LEU A 117 0.81 23.21 0.26
C LEU A 117 2.13 23.74 -0.28
N ARG A 118 3.23 23.03 -0.04
CA ARG A 118 4.57 23.44 -0.47
C ARG A 118 4.69 23.58 -1.98
N SER A 119 4.07 22.68 -2.73
CA SER A 119 4.10 22.68 -4.21
C SER A 119 2.92 23.39 -4.86
N ASP A 120 2.00 23.96 -4.05
CA ASP A 120 0.76 24.59 -4.54
C ASP A 120 -0.09 23.67 -5.41
N SER A 121 -0.19 22.38 -5.00
CA SER A 121 -0.84 21.32 -5.79
C SER A 121 -2.34 21.16 -5.54
N VAL A 122 -2.96 21.96 -4.66
CA VAL A 122 -4.35 21.79 -4.23
C VAL A 122 -5.33 21.75 -5.42
N GLU A 123 -5.17 22.65 -6.40
CA GLU A 123 -6.06 22.70 -7.56
C GLU A 123 -5.85 21.51 -8.51
N LEU A 124 -4.62 21.08 -8.73
CA LEU A 124 -4.30 19.89 -9.55
C LEU A 124 -4.85 18.61 -8.92
N VAL A 125 -4.69 18.46 -7.60
CA VAL A 125 -5.25 17.35 -6.83
C VAL A 125 -6.77 17.35 -6.92
N ASP A 126 -7.43 18.50 -6.74
CA ASP A 126 -8.89 18.64 -6.89
C ASP A 126 -9.37 18.21 -8.29
N GLN A 127 -8.64 18.58 -9.35
CA GLN A 127 -8.93 18.16 -10.72
C GLN A 127 -8.75 16.65 -10.92
N ALA A 128 -7.69 16.03 -10.41
CA ALA A 128 -7.46 14.59 -10.52
C ALA A 128 -8.55 13.78 -9.78
N LEU A 129 -8.96 14.25 -8.59
CA LEU A 129 -10.08 13.65 -7.85
C LEU A 129 -11.40 13.76 -8.62
N ALA A 130 -11.67 14.90 -9.25
CA ALA A 130 -12.84 15.09 -10.11
C ALA A 130 -12.83 14.18 -11.35
N LYS A 131 -11.65 13.71 -11.81
CA LYS A 131 -11.48 12.76 -12.91
C LYS A 131 -11.64 11.30 -12.47
N GLY A 132 -11.82 11.03 -11.17
CA GLY A 132 -12.15 9.70 -10.65
C GLY A 132 -10.99 8.96 -10.00
N ALA A 133 -10.05 9.64 -9.36
CA ALA A 133 -9.13 8.99 -8.42
C ALA A 133 -9.88 8.46 -7.20
N ASP A 134 -9.36 7.40 -6.59
CA ASP A 134 -10.01 6.69 -5.48
C ASP A 134 -9.63 7.27 -4.11
N PHE A 135 -8.43 7.83 -4.01
CA PHE A 135 -7.87 8.39 -2.78
C PHE A 135 -7.12 9.69 -3.04
N ILE A 136 -7.12 10.56 -2.01
CA ILE A 136 -6.15 11.65 -1.93
C ILE A 136 -4.99 11.22 -1.04
N GLY A 137 -3.77 11.44 -1.52
CA GLY A 137 -2.52 11.23 -0.81
C GLY A 137 -1.98 12.49 -0.15
N GLY A 138 -0.81 12.36 0.41
CA GLY A 138 -0.01 13.42 1.02
C GLY A 138 1.28 12.83 1.57
N VAL A 139 2.23 13.68 1.93
CA VAL A 139 3.50 13.25 2.51
C VAL A 139 3.94 14.23 3.60
N ASP A 140 4.27 13.69 4.78
CA ASP A 140 4.88 14.41 5.91
C ASP A 140 4.34 15.85 6.09
N PRO A 141 3.03 16.04 6.38
CA PRO A 141 2.39 17.36 6.42
C PRO A 141 3.06 18.34 7.40
N TYR A 142 3.69 17.82 8.44
CA TYR A 142 4.38 18.65 9.44
C TYR A 142 5.73 19.16 8.90
N SER A 143 6.60 18.25 8.47
CA SER A 143 7.97 18.60 8.10
C SER A 143 8.07 19.14 6.67
N LEU A 144 7.26 18.67 5.73
CA LEU A 144 7.35 19.05 4.33
C LEU A 144 6.48 20.27 3.99
N ASP A 145 5.21 20.29 4.41
CA ASP A 145 4.31 21.42 4.18
C ASP A 145 4.51 22.54 5.22
N GLY A 146 5.07 22.23 6.40
CA GLY A 146 5.34 23.21 7.47
C GLY A 146 4.11 23.68 8.24
N ASP A 147 2.89 23.34 7.78
CA ASP A 147 1.62 23.59 8.46
C ASP A 147 0.72 22.37 8.33
N TYR A 148 0.97 21.37 9.18
CA TYR A 148 0.23 20.10 9.13
C TYR A 148 -1.29 20.28 9.31
N LYS A 149 -1.72 21.27 10.11
CA LYS A 149 -3.16 21.50 10.33
C LYS A 149 -3.85 21.98 9.07
N LYS A 150 -3.24 22.93 8.37
CA LYS A 150 -3.77 23.44 7.11
C LYS A 150 -3.70 22.39 6.01
N SER A 151 -2.58 21.67 5.90
CA SER A 151 -2.39 20.60 4.92
C SER A 151 -3.44 19.49 5.11
N LEU A 152 -3.57 18.95 6.32
CA LEU A 152 -4.55 17.92 6.62
C LEU A 152 -6.00 18.41 6.47
N ALA A 153 -6.31 19.62 6.93
CA ALA A 153 -7.66 20.19 6.76
C ALA A 153 -8.05 20.27 5.28
N GLU A 154 -7.11 20.66 4.41
CA GLU A 154 -7.35 20.73 2.98
C GLU A 154 -7.47 19.33 2.35
N THR A 155 -6.62 18.38 2.75
CA THR A 155 -6.70 16.95 2.34
C THR A 155 -8.07 16.36 2.67
N PHE A 156 -8.51 16.49 3.92
CA PHE A 156 -9.80 15.93 4.35
C PHE A 156 -11.00 16.65 3.72
N ARG A 157 -10.91 17.98 3.53
CA ARG A 157 -11.92 18.74 2.79
C ARG A 157 -12.08 18.26 1.36
N LEU A 158 -10.98 17.98 0.66
CA LEU A 158 -11.00 17.45 -0.70
C LEU A 158 -11.53 16.00 -0.73
N ALA A 159 -11.13 15.16 0.22
CA ALA A 159 -11.65 13.80 0.34
C ALA A 159 -13.18 13.81 0.53
N ASP A 160 -13.70 14.62 1.43
CA ASP A 160 -15.15 14.78 1.67
C ASP A 160 -15.87 15.32 0.42
N LYS A 161 -15.32 16.37 -0.21
CA LYS A 161 -15.87 16.98 -1.43
C LYS A 161 -16.10 15.96 -2.55
N HIS A 162 -15.16 15.04 -2.73
CA HIS A 162 -15.21 14.03 -3.81
C HIS A 162 -15.72 12.66 -3.35
N GLY A 163 -15.93 12.45 -2.05
CA GLY A 163 -16.39 11.19 -1.47
C GLY A 163 -15.37 10.07 -1.51
N VAL A 164 -14.08 10.41 -1.61
CA VAL A 164 -12.93 9.47 -1.74
C VAL A 164 -12.27 9.19 -0.39
N GLY A 165 -11.33 8.24 -0.36
CA GLY A 165 -10.49 7.96 0.81
C GLY A 165 -9.27 8.87 0.92
N VAL A 166 -8.51 8.68 2.00
CA VAL A 166 -7.24 9.38 2.30
C VAL A 166 -6.15 8.34 2.50
N ASP A 167 -4.96 8.48 1.88
CA ASP A 167 -3.80 7.60 2.09
C ASP A 167 -2.52 8.42 2.15
N ILE A 168 -2.05 8.73 3.37
CA ILE A 168 -0.96 9.66 3.63
C ILE A 168 0.33 8.91 3.96
N HIS A 169 1.42 9.21 3.23
CA HIS A 169 2.77 8.82 3.63
C HIS A 169 3.21 9.61 4.85
N LEU A 170 3.55 8.94 5.93
CA LEU A 170 3.98 9.57 7.17
C LEU A 170 5.28 8.93 7.67
N HIS A 171 6.41 9.56 7.32
CA HIS A 171 7.75 9.17 7.77
C HIS A 171 8.19 9.96 9.00
N ASP A 172 7.53 11.09 9.25
CA ASP A 172 7.81 11.96 10.40
C ASP A 172 7.81 11.17 11.72
N ARG A 173 8.81 11.46 12.57
CA ARG A 173 9.00 10.87 13.89
C ARG A 173 8.83 11.91 14.98
N HIS A 174 8.81 11.45 16.22
CA HIS A 174 8.73 12.31 17.41
C HIS A 174 7.51 13.25 17.38
N GLU A 175 7.68 14.51 17.77
CA GLU A 175 6.58 15.48 17.83
C GLU A 175 5.85 15.63 16.49
N ALA A 176 6.59 15.69 15.39
CA ALA A 176 6.00 15.84 14.06
C ALA A 176 5.08 14.67 13.70
N GLY A 177 5.55 13.43 13.88
CA GLY A 177 4.77 12.22 13.58
C GLY A 177 3.59 12.04 14.53
N THR A 178 3.84 12.14 15.85
CA THR A 178 2.78 11.93 16.85
C THR A 178 1.65 12.95 16.78
N THR A 179 2.00 14.22 16.52
CA THR A 179 1.02 15.29 16.37
C THR A 179 0.17 15.13 15.11
N THR A 180 0.81 14.73 13.99
CA THR A 180 0.13 14.45 12.72
C THR A 180 -0.84 13.28 12.85
N ILE A 181 -0.45 12.17 13.51
CA ILE A 181 -1.33 11.02 13.75
C ILE A 181 -2.57 11.43 14.55
N LYS A 182 -2.39 12.17 15.65
CA LYS A 182 -3.52 12.66 16.45
C LYS A 182 -4.48 13.55 15.66
N GLU A 183 -3.95 14.40 14.78
CA GLU A 183 -4.78 15.25 13.92
C GLU A 183 -5.52 14.43 12.86
N ILE A 184 -4.89 13.41 12.27
CA ILE A 184 -5.57 12.49 11.34
C ILE A 184 -6.74 11.77 12.05
N ILE A 185 -6.54 11.26 13.28
CA ILE A 185 -7.61 10.63 14.07
C ILE A 185 -8.76 11.61 14.29
N ARG A 186 -8.45 12.84 14.68
CA ARG A 186 -9.45 13.90 14.93
C ARG A 186 -10.27 14.20 13.66
N LEU A 187 -9.59 14.37 12.53
CA LEU A 187 -10.23 14.68 11.24
C LEU A 187 -11.03 13.51 10.69
N THR A 188 -10.55 12.27 10.83
CA THR A 188 -11.29 11.06 10.44
C THR A 188 -12.65 11.02 11.12
N LYS A 189 -12.67 11.30 12.43
CA LYS A 189 -13.90 11.38 13.20
C LYS A 189 -14.80 12.55 12.78
N GLU A 190 -14.21 13.74 12.58
CA GLU A 190 -14.94 14.96 12.23
C GLU A 190 -15.64 14.83 10.87
N TYR A 191 -14.96 14.26 9.87
CA TYR A 191 -15.48 14.09 8.51
C TYR A 191 -16.25 12.78 8.30
N GLY A 192 -16.29 11.87 9.29
CA GLY A 192 -16.98 10.58 9.15
C GLY A 192 -16.34 9.67 8.12
N LEU A 193 -15.02 9.68 7.98
CA LEU A 193 -14.25 8.91 7.00
C LEU A 193 -13.72 7.58 7.57
N GLN A 194 -14.43 6.99 8.56
CA GLN A 194 -14.08 5.66 9.06
C GLN A 194 -13.98 4.64 7.92
N ASP A 195 -12.99 3.74 8.00
CA ASP A 195 -12.73 2.70 7.00
C ASP A 195 -12.22 3.23 5.63
N LYS A 196 -11.93 4.55 5.54
CA LYS A 196 -11.45 5.22 4.32
C LYS A 196 -10.12 5.96 4.50
N VAL A 197 -9.53 5.94 5.69
CA VAL A 197 -8.28 6.63 5.98
C VAL A 197 -7.16 5.63 6.23
N PHE A 198 -6.07 5.82 5.51
CA PHE A 198 -4.85 5.03 5.59
C PHE A 198 -3.66 5.91 5.96
N ILE A 199 -2.78 5.42 6.81
CA ILE A 199 -1.49 6.04 7.12
C ILE A 199 -0.41 5.06 6.66
N SER A 200 0.28 5.41 5.60
CA SER A 200 1.36 4.61 5.05
C SER A 200 2.67 4.92 5.81
N HIS A 201 3.45 3.87 6.10
CA HIS A 201 4.67 3.87 6.92
C HIS A 201 4.43 4.13 8.40
N ALA A 202 3.78 5.21 8.78
CA ALA A 202 3.37 5.54 10.14
C ALA A 202 4.48 5.41 11.20
N PHE A 203 5.72 5.84 10.88
CA PHE A 203 6.90 5.63 11.74
C PHE A 203 6.73 6.27 13.12
N GLY A 204 5.99 7.38 13.22
CA GLY A 204 5.70 8.08 14.47
C GLY A 204 4.92 7.25 15.49
N LEU A 205 4.27 6.14 15.10
CA LEU A 205 3.62 5.23 16.05
C LEU A 205 4.59 4.61 17.06
N ASN A 206 5.87 4.48 16.70
CA ASN A 206 6.90 4.01 17.61
C ASN A 206 7.24 5.01 18.74
N ASP A 207 6.80 6.25 18.65
CA ASP A 207 7.16 7.30 19.59
C ASP A 207 6.13 7.48 20.72
N PHE A 208 4.97 6.83 20.62
CA PHE A 208 3.98 6.78 21.70
C PHE A 208 4.40 5.76 22.75
N ILE A 209 4.26 6.10 24.04
CA ILE A 209 4.64 5.25 25.17
C ILE A 209 3.56 5.22 26.26
N GLY A 210 3.51 4.09 26.99
CA GLY A 210 2.62 3.95 28.14
C GLY A 210 1.15 4.09 27.81
N GLU A 211 0.39 4.77 28.64
CA GLU A 211 -1.05 4.96 28.49
C GLU A 211 -1.44 5.75 27.23
N GLU A 212 -0.63 6.77 26.86
CA GLU A 212 -0.85 7.52 25.62
C GLU A 212 -0.79 6.65 24.36
N ARG A 213 0.12 5.67 24.35
CA ARG A 213 0.22 4.70 23.25
C ARG A 213 -1.08 3.90 23.11
N ASP A 214 -1.54 3.34 24.23
CA ASP A 214 -2.74 2.49 24.24
C ASP A 214 -3.99 3.31 23.84
N GLU A 215 -4.12 4.54 24.33
CA GLU A 215 -5.19 5.47 23.91
C GLU A 215 -5.18 5.77 22.41
N VAL A 216 -4.01 6.03 21.83
CA VAL A 216 -3.87 6.32 20.38
C VAL A 216 -4.19 5.09 19.55
N TYR A 217 -3.73 3.89 19.93
CA TYR A 217 -4.00 2.67 19.17
C TYR A 217 -5.49 2.29 19.26
N ASP A 218 -6.11 2.41 20.43
CA ASP A 218 -7.54 2.24 20.58
C ASP A 218 -8.35 3.25 19.74
N ALA A 219 -7.87 4.49 19.64
CA ALA A 219 -8.51 5.51 18.81
C ALA A 219 -8.38 5.21 17.32
N LEU A 220 -7.22 4.73 16.85
CA LEU A 220 -7.03 4.27 15.47
C LEU A 220 -8.01 3.13 15.13
N ALA A 221 -8.15 2.16 16.02
CA ALA A 221 -9.09 1.04 15.85
C ALA A 221 -10.56 1.52 15.87
N ALA A 222 -10.92 2.40 16.81
CA ALA A 222 -12.29 2.93 16.93
C ALA A 222 -12.72 3.74 15.71
N GLU A 223 -11.81 4.53 15.15
CA GLU A 223 -12.04 5.31 13.93
C GLU A 223 -11.72 4.51 12.66
N LYS A 224 -11.41 3.20 12.79
CA LYS A 224 -11.08 2.30 11.67
C LYS A 224 -10.06 2.90 10.72
N ILE A 225 -9.00 3.48 11.26
CA ILE A 225 -7.88 3.97 10.48
C ILE A 225 -6.95 2.81 10.19
N HIS A 226 -6.58 2.65 8.92
CA HIS A 226 -5.71 1.59 8.44
C HIS A 226 -4.25 2.03 8.45
N ILE A 227 -3.35 1.10 8.69
CA ILE A 227 -1.90 1.31 8.62
C ILE A 227 -1.33 0.47 7.48
N ASN A 228 -0.58 1.08 6.55
CA ASN A 228 0.17 0.37 5.53
C ASN A 228 1.67 0.31 5.89
N SER A 229 2.31 -0.84 5.67
CA SER A 229 3.75 -0.99 5.87
C SER A 229 4.40 -1.75 4.73
N SER A 230 5.57 -1.30 4.29
CA SER A 230 6.43 -2.05 3.37
C SER A 230 7.42 -2.98 4.10
N VAL A 231 7.30 -3.09 5.42
CA VAL A 231 8.18 -3.88 6.28
C VAL A 231 9.67 -3.57 6.00
N PRO A 232 10.09 -2.29 6.06
CA PRO A 232 11.48 -1.93 5.84
C PRO A 232 12.34 -2.47 7.00
N ILE A 233 13.57 -2.91 6.71
CA ILE A 233 14.49 -3.46 7.73
C ILE A 233 15.45 -2.41 8.30
N THR A 234 15.18 -1.14 8.04
CA THR A 234 15.94 -0.03 8.63
C THR A 234 15.48 0.18 10.08
N PRO A 235 16.38 0.40 11.04
CA PRO A 235 16.01 0.60 12.44
C PRO A 235 14.94 1.70 12.62
N ASN A 236 13.93 1.40 13.44
CA ASN A 236 12.83 2.32 13.81
C ASN A 236 11.94 2.81 12.65
N THR A 237 11.88 2.09 11.54
CA THR A 237 11.02 2.42 10.40
C THR A 237 9.85 1.44 10.22
N ILE A 238 9.74 0.42 11.06
CA ILE A 238 8.59 -0.49 11.09
C ILE A 238 7.66 -0.02 12.20
N PRO A 239 6.38 0.27 11.91
CA PRO A 239 5.41 0.53 12.95
C PRO A 239 5.24 -0.71 13.85
N PRO A 240 4.72 -0.58 15.06
CA PRO A 240 4.58 -1.69 16.01
C PRO A 240 3.41 -2.61 15.63
N ILE A 241 3.49 -3.25 14.47
CA ILE A 241 2.40 -3.97 13.79
C ILE A 241 1.72 -4.97 14.72
N MET A 242 2.47 -5.78 15.45
CA MET A 242 1.88 -6.81 16.33
C MET A 242 1.12 -6.19 17.52
N GLU A 243 1.48 -4.99 17.95
CA GLU A 243 0.72 -4.26 18.98
C GLU A 243 -0.52 -3.63 18.40
N LEU A 244 -0.42 -3.01 17.22
CA LEU A 244 -1.56 -2.46 16.49
C LEU A 244 -2.65 -3.51 16.24
N LEU A 245 -2.26 -4.71 15.78
CA LEU A 245 -3.18 -5.83 15.58
C LEU A 245 -3.88 -6.25 16.89
N ARG A 246 -3.16 -6.25 18.03
CA ARG A 246 -3.76 -6.56 19.36
C ARG A 246 -4.78 -5.52 19.80
N HIS A 247 -4.65 -4.27 19.37
CA HIS A 247 -5.63 -3.20 19.59
C HIS A 247 -6.76 -3.20 18.56
N GLY A 248 -6.75 -4.13 17.58
CA GLY A 248 -7.77 -4.23 16.54
C GLY A 248 -7.62 -3.21 15.40
N VAL A 249 -6.43 -2.62 15.24
CA VAL A 249 -6.11 -1.74 14.11
C VAL A 249 -5.92 -2.59 12.86
N ASN A 250 -6.54 -2.21 11.76
CA ASN A 250 -6.34 -2.84 10.46
C ASN A 250 -4.95 -2.49 9.91
N VAL A 251 -4.15 -3.51 9.62
CA VAL A 251 -2.81 -3.33 9.05
C VAL A 251 -2.74 -4.04 7.70
N HIS A 252 -2.14 -3.40 6.73
CA HIS A 252 -1.89 -3.96 5.39
C HIS A 252 -0.41 -3.86 5.05
N LEU A 253 0.03 -4.73 4.13
CA LEU A 253 1.37 -4.68 3.58
C LEU A 253 1.32 -4.29 2.10
N GLY A 254 2.40 -3.63 1.66
CA GLY A 254 2.66 -3.30 0.27
C GLY A 254 4.15 -3.38 -0.03
N CYS A 255 4.50 -3.44 -1.29
CA CYS A 255 5.90 -3.51 -1.73
C CYS A 255 6.60 -2.15 -1.68
N ASP A 256 5.83 -1.07 -1.87
CA ASP A 256 6.34 0.29 -1.94
C ASP A 256 7.31 0.47 -3.12
N ASN A 257 8.49 0.96 -2.89
CA ASN A 257 9.48 1.21 -3.93
C ASN A 257 10.12 -0.08 -4.47
N ILE A 258 10.00 -0.31 -5.78
CA ILE A 258 10.61 -1.46 -6.48
C ILE A 258 11.46 -0.95 -7.63
N TYR A 259 12.78 -1.01 -7.51
CA TYR A 259 13.74 -0.57 -8.49
C TYR A 259 13.36 0.81 -9.10
N ASP A 260 13.45 1.83 -8.30
CA ASP A 260 13.14 3.22 -8.63
C ASP A 260 14.24 4.19 -8.17
N CYS A 261 13.92 5.48 -8.02
CA CYS A 261 14.86 6.48 -7.52
C CYS A 261 15.06 6.44 -6.01
N TRP A 262 14.23 5.70 -5.26
CA TRP A 262 14.28 5.57 -3.80
C TRP A 262 14.93 4.28 -3.35
N SER A 263 14.66 3.19 -4.05
CA SER A 263 15.14 1.86 -3.71
C SER A 263 15.63 1.08 -4.94
N PRO A 264 16.83 0.47 -4.89
CA PRO A 264 17.27 -0.45 -5.92
C PRO A 264 16.75 -1.87 -5.70
N TYR A 265 16.05 -2.13 -4.60
CA TYR A 265 15.59 -3.45 -4.15
C TYR A 265 14.13 -3.70 -4.54
N GLY A 266 13.67 -4.91 -4.22
CA GLY A 266 12.30 -5.35 -4.38
C GLY A 266 12.13 -6.29 -5.57
N ASP A 267 11.42 -7.39 -5.33
CA ASP A 267 11.05 -8.39 -6.33
C ASP A 267 9.53 -8.45 -6.56
N GLY A 268 8.77 -7.52 -5.95
CA GLY A 268 7.32 -7.48 -6.06
C GLY A 268 6.58 -8.56 -5.26
N SER A 269 7.24 -9.19 -4.28
CA SER A 269 6.65 -10.28 -3.50
C SER A 269 6.03 -9.81 -2.19
N LEU A 270 4.70 -9.76 -2.11
CA LEU A 270 3.97 -9.57 -0.86
C LEU A 270 4.22 -10.71 0.13
N GLN A 271 4.46 -11.93 -0.39
CA GLN A 271 4.80 -13.09 0.42
C GLN A 271 6.16 -12.92 1.13
N GLU A 272 7.13 -12.29 0.44
CA GLU A 272 8.42 -11.93 1.06
C GLU A 272 8.21 -10.91 2.19
N LYS A 273 7.28 -9.93 2.02
CA LYS A 273 6.94 -8.99 3.08
C LYS A 273 6.33 -9.68 4.30
N LEU A 274 5.43 -10.66 4.09
CA LEU A 274 4.86 -11.48 5.17
C LEU A 274 5.93 -12.28 5.91
N ALA A 275 6.80 -12.98 5.19
CA ALA A 275 7.87 -13.78 5.78
C ALA A 275 8.83 -12.90 6.59
N ARG A 276 9.25 -11.76 6.02
CA ARG A 276 10.09 -10.77 6.70
C ARG A 276 9.44 -10.27 8.00
N LEU A 277 8.15 -9.92 7.95
CA LEU A 277 7.40 -9.51 9.13
C LEU A 277 7.39 -10.61 10.20
N GLY A 278 7.07 -11.85 9.80
CA GLY A 278 7.06 -13.01 10.67
C GLY A 278 8.39 -13.23 11.37
N GLU A 279 9.51 -13.12 10.66
CA GLU A 279 10.86 -13.23 11.22
C GLU A 279 11.18 -12.08 12.18
N LEU A 280 10.91 -10.83 11.79
CA LEU A 280 11.21 -9.65 12.60
C LEU A 280 10.46 -9.64 13.94
N PHE A 281 9.20 -10.08 13.94
CA PHE A 281 8.36 -10.13 15.14
C PHE A 281 8.33 -11.51 15.81
N ASN A 282 9.17 -12.46 15.34
CA ASN A 282 9.32 -13.79 15.91
C ASN A 282 7.99 -14.60 15.93
N VAL A 283 7.16 -14.42 14.91
CA VAL A 283 5.91 -15.20 14.72
C VAL A 283 6.27 -16.60 14.23
N LYS A 284 5.84 -17.65 14.93
CA LYS A 284 6.28 -19.03 14.67
C LYS A 284 5.19 -20.08 14.76
N ASP A 285 4.13 -19.79 15.49
CA ASP A 285 3.02 -20.73 15.64
C ASP A 285 2.11 -20.75 14.41
N GLN A 286 1.43 -21.87 14.24
CA GLN A 286 0.59 -22.17 13.09
C GLN A 286 -0.52 -21.13 12.88
N ASP A 287 -1.20 -20.76 13.96
CA ASP A 287 -2.38 -19.91 13.89
C ASP A 287 -1.98 -18.46 13.59
N ALA A 288 -0.95 -17.95 14.29
CA ALA A 288 -0.43 -16.60 14.05
C ALA A 288 0.12 -16.44 12.61
N LEU A 289 0.86 -17.43 12.10
CA LEU A 289 1.34 -17.42 10.70
C LEU A 289 0.17 -17.43 9.70
N THR A 290 -0.89 -18.19 9.99
CA THR A 290 -2.10 -18.21 9.14
C THR A 290 -2.79 -16.85 9.14
N GLN A 291 -2.86 -16.17 10.30
CA GLN A 291 -3.47 -14.85 10.42
C GLN A 291 -2.65 -13.75 9.70
N LEU A 292 -1.33 -13.88 9.59
CA LEU A 292 -0.51 -12.93 8.83
C LEU A 292 -0.97 -12.80 7.37
N LEU A 293 -1.56 -13.84 6.77
CA LEU A 293 -2.09 -13.77 5.40
C LEU A 293 -3.11 -12.64 5.25
N GLY A 294 -3.89 -12.34 6.28
CA GLY A 294 -4.87 -11.25 6.29
C GLY A 294 -4.29 -9.87 5.98
N LEU A 295 -3.00 -9.66 6.24
CA LEU A 295 -2.33 -8.38 5.99
C LEU A 295 -2.15 -8.06 4.49
N VAL A 296 -2.31 -9.04 3.61
CA VAL A 296 -2.20 -8.90 2.15
C VAL A 296 -3.47 -9.36 1.41
N THR A 297 -4.58 -9.58 2.12
CA THR A 297 -5.84 -10.09 1.56
C THR A 297 -7.06 -9.34 2.10
N ASP A 298 -6.89 -8.08 2.53
CA ASP A 298 -7.95 -7.28 3.18
C ASP A 298 -8.61 -7.99 4.37
N GLY A 299 -7.80 -8.64 5.22
CA GLY A 299 -8.29 -9.35 6.41
C GLY A 299 -8.92 -10.72 6.12
N VAL A 300 -8.97 -11.16 4.86
CA VAL A 300 -9.51 -12.48 4.51
C VAL A 300 -8.46 -13.55 4.82
N THR A 301 -8.81 -14.49 5.72
CA THR A 301 -7.98 -15.63 6.07
C THR A 301 -8.69 -16.94 5.74
N THR A 302 -7.94 -18.02 5.52
CA THR A 302 -8.50 -19.34 5.24
C THR A 302 -9.19 -19.96 6.44
N LEU A 303 -8.70 -19.64 7.64
CA LEU A 303 -9.26 -20.06 8.92
C LEU A 303 -9.58 -18.83 9.76
N ASP A 304 -10.63 -18.88 10.55
CA ASP A 304 -10.91 -17.89 11.59
C ASP A 304 -10.00 -18.06 12.82
N GLU A 305 -10.14 -17.18 13.81
CA GLU A 305 -9.38 -17.24 15.07
C GLU A 305 -9.63 -18.50 15.91
N GLN A 306 -10.73 -19.22 15.64
CA GLN A 306 -11.07 -20.48 16.25
C GLN A 306 -10.61 -21.69 15.43
N GLY A 307 -9.87 -21.48 14.34
CA GLY A 307 -9.36 -22.51 13.45
C GLY A 307 -10.44 -23.18 12.58
N GLN A 308 -11.60 -22.53 12.41
CA GLN A 308 -12.66 -23.02 11.54
C GLN A 308 -12.49 -22.47 10.12
N ALA A 309 -12.92 -23.24 9.11
CA ALA A 309 -12.85 -22.79 7.72
C ALA A 309 -13.68 -21.51 7.50
N ASN A 310 -13.01 -20.45 7.11
CA ASN A 310 -13.58 -19.13 6.88
C ASN A 310 -13.69 -18.81 5.37
N TRP A 311 -12.73 -19.24 4.59
CA TRP A 311 -12.65 -19.00 3.16
C TRP A 311 -12.07 -20.24 2.42
N PRO A 312 -12.49 -20.57 1.18
CA PRO A 312 -13.49 -19.90 0.35
C PRO A 312 -14.93 -20.23 0.75
N GLN A 313 -15.86 -19.32 0.41
CA GLN A 313 -17.29 -19.54 0.60
C GLN A 313 -17.99 -19.71 -0.73
N VAL A 314 -18.98 -20.60 -0.78
CA VAL A 314 -19.79 -20.82 -1.98
C VAL A 314 -20.57 -19.54 -2.33
N GLY A 315 -20.42 -19.09 -3.58
CA GLY A 315 -21.05 -17.84 -4.06
C GLY A 315 -20.16 -16.61 -3.94
N ALA A 316 -18.98 -16.70 -3.32
CA ALA A 316 -17.99 -15.61 -3.36
C ALA A 316 -17.43 -15.42 -4.77
N GLU A 317 -16.89 -14.21 -5.02
CA GLU A 317 -16.19 -13.92 -6.26
C GLU A 317 -15.00 -14.87 -6.46
N ALA A 318 -14.83 -15.39 -7.67
CA ALA A 318 -13.77 -16.34 -7.99
C ALA A 318 -12.43 -15.61 -8.21
N THR A 319 -11.90 -14.99 -7.14
CA THR A 319 -10.57 -14.38 -7.10
C THR A 319 -9.73 -15.14 -6.07
N TYR A 320 -8.71 -15.88 -6.54
CA TYR A 320 -7.95 -16.80 -5.69
C TYR A 320 -6.60 -17.19 -6.32
N LEU A 321 -5.76 -17.79 -5.48
CA LEU A 321 -4.49 -18.41 -5.86
C LEU A 321 -4.55 -19.92 -5.69
N LEU A 322 -3.77 -20.67 -6.48
CA LEU A 322 -3.42 -22.07 -6.26
C LEU A 322 -1.92 -22.17 -6.02
N THR A 323 -1.53 -22.97 -5.03
CA THR A 323 -0.13 -23.19 -4.63
C THR A 323 0.08 -24.63 -4.13
N GLU A 324 1.30 -25.12 -4.21
CA GLU A 324 1.69 -26.42 -3.63
C GLU A 324 1.98 -26.35 -2.12
N ALA A 325 1.75 -25.21 -1.46
CA ALA A 325 1.89 -25.09 -0.01
C ALA A 325 0.92 -26.07 0.70
N GLU A 326 1.35 -26.66 1.81
CA GLU A 326 0.54 -27.59 2.59
C GLU A 326 -0.59 -26.86 3.36
N CYS A 327 -0.38 -25.60 3.70
CA CYS A 327 -1.33 -24.73 4.41
C CYS A 327 -0.94 -23.25 4.28
N ALA A 328 -1.80 -22.32 4.71
CA ALA A 328 -1.54 -20.88 4.68
C ALA A 328 -0.27 -20.49 5.47
N ALA A 329 -0.05 -21.09 6.64
CA ALA A 329 1.17 -20.85 7.42
C ALA A 329 2.45 -21.27 6.66
N ALA A 330 2.43 -22.41 5.96
CA ALA A 330 3.53 -22.86 5.12
C ALA A 330 3.73 -21.94 3.91
N PHE A 331 2.64 -21.44 3.30
CA PHE A 331 2.71 -20.45 2.23
C PHE A 331 3.45 -19.18 2.68
N VAL A 332 3.11 -18.64 3.84
CA VAL A 332 3.76 -17.47 4.43
C VAL A 332 5.22 -17.75 4.78
N ALA A 333 5.48 -18.79 5.59
CA ALA A 333 6.80 -19.03 6.16
C ALA A 333 7.83 -19.57 5.17
N ARG A 334 7.39 -20.32 4.15
CA ARG A 334 8.27 -20.98 3.17
C ARG A 334 8.31 -20.28 1.82
N GLN A 335 7.49 -19.24 1.65
CA GLN A 335 7.37 -18.51 0.39
C GLN A 335 7.15 -19.47 -0.79
N THR A 336 6.20 -20.42 -0.60
CA THR A 336 5.88 -21.41 -1.63
C THR A 336 5.31 -20.69 -2.86
N PRO A 337 5.82 -20.93 -4.06
CA PRO A 337 5.40 -20.24 -5.27
C PRO A 337 3.89 -20.33 -5.54
N VAL A 338 3.35 -19.31 -6.17
CA VAL A 338 2.01 -19.33 -6.77
C VAL A 338 2.11 -20.09 -8.10
N GLU A 339 1.23 -21.06 -8.32
CA GLU A 339 1.14 -21.82 -9.55
C GLU A 339 0.10 -21.24 -10.52
N ILE A 340 -1.04 -20.79 -9.97
CA ILE A 340 -2.13 -20.16 -10.74
C ILE A 340 -2.71 -19.02 -9.93
N SER A 341 -2.96 -17.88 -10.59
CA SER A 341 -3.83 -16.84 -10.05
C SER A 341 -5.04 -16.62 -10.94
N VAL A 342 -6.19 -16.41 -10.30
CA VAL A 342 -7.50 -16.23 -10.95
C VAL A 342 -8.13 -14.95 -10.41
N VAL A 343 -8.65 -14.11 -11.29
CA VAL A 343 -9.42 -12.92 -10.95
C VAL A 343 -10.77 -12.98 -11.65
N LYS A 344 -11.84 -12.90 -10.86
CA LYS A 344 -13.23 -12.94 -11.38
C LYS A 344 -13.48 -14.13 -12.32
N GLY A 345 -12.87 -15.27 -12.01
CA GLY A 345 -12.98 -16.50 -12.80
C GLY A 345 -12.12 -16.55 -14.07
N THR A 346 -11.28 -15.56 -14.31
CA THR A 346 -10.31 -15.53 -15.42
C THR A 346 -8.91 -15.78 -14.90
N THR A 347 -8.19 -16.72 -15.50
CA THR A 347 -6.78 -16.98 -15.16
C THR A 347 -5.95 -15.76 -15.53
N LEU A 348 -5.28 -15.17 -14.55
CA LEU A 348 -4.42 -14.02 -14.70
C LEU A 348 -2.96 -14.42 -14.89
N TYR A 349 -2.52 -15.42 -14.13
CA TYR A 349 -1.18 -16.01 -14.21
C TYR A 349 -1.25 -17.54 -14.09
N GLN A 350 -0.39 -18.21 -14.80
CA GLN A 350 -0.14 -19.65 -14.70
C GLN A 350 1.34 -19.92 -14.98
N LYS A 351 2.00 -20.59 -14.02
CA LYS A 351 3.40 -20.97 -14.09
C LYS A 351 3.67 -22.02 -15.18
#